data_7686d7c3950f776eb856fadaac99593f
#
_entry.id   7686d7c3950f776eb856fadaac99593f
#
_cell.length_a   1.000
_cell.length_b   1.000
_cell.length_c   1.000
_cell.angle_alpha   90.00
_cell.angle_beta   90.00
_cell.angle_gamma   90.00
#
_symmetry.space_group_name_H-M   'P 1'
#
loop_
_entity.id
_entity.type
_entity.pdbx_description
1 polymer ?
#
loop_
_entity_poly.entity_id
_entity_poly.type
_entity_poly.pdbx_seq_one_letter_code
_entity_poly.pdbx_strand_id
1 'polypeptide(L)'
;AAHAVVIATGGYGNAYFLSTNAMGCNCTAAISCYRKGAVFANPAYVQIHPTCIPVHGDKQSKLTLMSESLRNDGRIWVPKKKEDAIKLQKGEIKGSDIPEEDRDYYLERRYPAFGNLVPRDVASRAAKERCDAGFGVNNTGLAVFLDFSEAINRLGIDVVLQRYGNLFDMYEEITDVNPGELAKEISGVKYYNPMMIYPAIHYTMGGIWVDYELQTTIKGLFAIGECNFSDHGANRLGASALMQGLAD
;
A
#
# COMPACT_ATOMS: atom_id res chain seq x y z
N ALA A 1 34.86 -14.18 -16.30
CA ALA A 1 33.90 -15.07 -16.93
C ALA A 1 33.40 -16.07 -15.88
N ALA A 2 32.14 -16.44 -15.90
CA ALA A 2 31.52 -17.42 -15.02
C ALA A 2 30.79 -18.47 -15.85
N HIS A 3 30.63 -19.69 -15.34
CA HIS A 3 29.84 -20.75 -15.97
C HIS A 3 28.34 -20.54 -15.81
N ALA A 4 27.94 -19.87 -14.71
CA ALA A 4 26.58 -19.47 -14.43
C ALA A 4 26.53 -18.09 -13.77
N VAL A 5 25.46 -17.35 -14.01
CA VAL A 5 25.15 -16.06 -13.38
C VAL A 5 23.73 -16.12 -12.87
N VAL A 6 23.50 -15.73 -11.61
CA VAL A 6 22.17 -15.66 -11.00
C VAL A 6 21.80 -14.21 -10.76
N ILE A 7 20.64 -13.79 -11.26
CA ILE A 7 20.04 -12.50 -11.02
C ILE A 7 19.01 -12.64 -9.89
N ALA A 8 19.21 -11.90 -8.79
CA ALA A 8 18.35 -11.91 -7.60
C ALA A 8 18.11 -10.48 -7.12
N THR A 9 17.72 -9.58 -8.02
CA THR A 9 17.70 -8.12 -7.81
C THR A 9 16.38 -7.59 -7.31
N GLY A 10 15.43 -8.46 -7.01
CA GLY A 10 14.08 -8.06 -6.61
C GLY A 10 13.27 -7.48 -7.76
N GLY A 11 12.10 -6.97 -7.43
CA GLY A 11 11.19 -6.35 -8.39
C GLY A 11 11.67 -5.00 -8.93
N TYR A 12 10.84 -4.38 -9.75
CA TYR A 12 11.14 -3.08 -10.38
C TYR A 12 10.06 -2.02 -10.07
N GLY A 13 9.49 -2.07 -8.86
CA GLY A 13 8.44 -1.13 -8.46
C GLY A 13 8.82 0.34 -8.59
N ASN A 14 10.11 0.68 -8.42
CA ASN A 14 10.59 2.06 -8.58
C ASN A 14 10.77 2.50 -10.05
N ALA A 15 10.40 1.69 -11.02
CA ALA A 15 10.16 2.15 -12.39
C ALA A 15 8.85 2.96 -12.48
N TYR A 16 7.98 2.87 -11.47
CA TYR A 16 6.71 3.59 -11.36
C TYR A 16 6.82 4.75 -10.38
N PHE A 17 5.82 5.63 -10.37
CA PHE A 17 5.80 6.86 -9.58
C PHE A 17 5.92 6.66 -8.07
N LEU A 18 5.19 5.68 -7.51
CA LEU A 18 5.22 5.36 -6.08
C LEU A 18 5.40 3.87 -5.87
N SER A 19 6.26 3.49 -4.93
CA SER A 19 6.55 2.09 -4.63
C SER A 19 6.88 1.88 -3.15
N THR A 20 6.61 0.68 -2.66
CA THR A 20 7.10 0.19 -1.36
C THR A 20 8.44 -0.55 -1.47
N ASN A 21 8.92 -0.83 -2.70
CA ASN A 21 10.19 -1.50 -2.92
C ASN A 21 11.39 -0.65 -2.50
N ALA A 22 12.50 -1.28 -2.17
CA ALA A 22 13.77 -0.58 -1.95
C ALA A 22 14.14 0.26 -3.18
N MET A 23 14.79 1.42 -2.96
CA MET A 23 15.08 2.40 -4.02
C MET A 23 15.89 1.83 -5.19
N GLY A 24 16.72 0.80 -4.94
CA GLY A 24 17.47 0.10 -5.98
C GLY A 24 16.63 -0.82 -6.87
N CYS A 25 15.38 -1.11 -6.50
CA CYS A 25 14.46 -1.94 -7.31
C CYS A 25 13.84 -1.13 -8.46
N ASN A 26 14.66 -0.70 -9.42
CA ASN A 26 14.32 0.25 -10.48
C ASN A 26 14.49 -0.30 -11.91
N CYS A 27 14.51 -1.61 -12.05
CA CYS A 27 14.65 -2.33 -13.33
C CYS A 27 16.06 -2.29 -13.98
N THR A 28 17.05 -1.58 -13.47
CA THR A 28 18.35 -1.39 -14.13
C THR A 28 19.05 -2.72 -14.44
N ALA A 29 19.07 -3.66 -13.48
CA ALA A 29 19.70 -4.97 -13.70
C ALA A 29 18.90 -5.82 -14.70
N ALA A 30 17.59 -5.90 -14.54
CA ALA A 30 16.72 -6.68 -15.43
C ALA A 30 16.76 -6.16 -16.88
N ILE A 31 16.74 -4.83 -17.10
CA ILE A 31 16.85 -4.25 -18.45
C ILE A 31 18.23 -4.48 -19.07
N SER A 32 19.28 -4.61 -18.24
CA SER A 32 20.61 -4.96 -18.73
C SER A 32 20.65 -6.39 -19.28
N CYS A 33 19.92 -7.32 -18.65
CA CYS A 33 19.74 -8.68 -19.17
C CYS A 33 18.92 -8.67 -20.45
N TYR A 34 17.82 -7.91 -20.49
CA TYR A 34 16.98 -7.74 -21.68
C TYR A 34 17.79 -7.24 -22.90
N ARG A 35 18.62 -6.22 -22.72
CA ARG A 35 19.48 -5.69 -23.78
C ARG A 35 20.49 -6.70 -24.31
N LYS A 36 20.74 -7.78 -23.60
CA LYS A 36 21.63 -8.89 -23.99
C LYS A 36 20.89 -10.10 -24.55
N GLY A 37 19.56 -10.03 -24.66
CA GLY A 37 18.72 -11.07 -25.27
C GLY A 37 17.86 -11.87 -24.30
N ALA A 38 17.87 -11.57 -23.00
CA ALA A 38 16.88 -12.14 -22.09
C ALA A 38 15.49 -11.58 -22.42
N VAL A 39 14.45 -12.43 -22.39
CA VAL A 39 13.08 -12.04 -22.69
C VAL A 39 12.37 -11.67 -21.40
N PHE A 40 11.45 -10.70 -21.45
CA PHE A 40 10.53 -10.38 -20.37
C PHE A 40 9.17 -11.03 -20.61
N ALA A 41 8.51 -11.45 -19.52
CA ALA A 41 7.11 -11.88 -19.52
C ALA A 41 6.27 -10.95 -18.63
N ASN A 42 5.09 -10.57 -19.09
CA ASN A 42 4.08 -9.78 -18.37
C ASN A 42 4.62 -8.50 -17.69
N PRO A 43 5.48 -7.68 -18.33
CA PRO A 43 6.18 -6.59 -17.65
C PRO A 43 5.27 -5.50 -17.05
N ALA A 44 4.01 -5.42 -17.49
CA ALA A 44 3.02 -4.48 -16.97
C ALA A 44 2.18 -5.05 -15.81
N TYR A 45 2.40 -6.30 -15.41
CA TYR A 45 1.66 -6.92 -14.31
C TYR A 45 2.28 -6.53 -12.98
N VAL A 46 1.64 -5.58 -12.29
CA VAL A 46 2.06 -5.07 -10.99
C VAL A 46 0.90 -5.13 -10.00
N GLN A 47 1.21 -5.43 -8.75
CA GLN A 47 0.24 -5.36 -7.66
C GLN A 47 0.38 -4.04 -6.92
N ILE A 48 -0.74 -3.35 -6.75
CA ILE A 48 -0.84 -2.15 -5.93
C ILE A 48 -1.38 -2.54 -4.55
N HIS A 49 -0.75 -2.05 -3.49
CA HIS A 49 -1.22 -2.24 -2.12
C HIS A 49 -1.94 -0.98 -1.63
N PRO A 50 -3.18 -1.08 -1.12
CA PRO A 50 -4.00 0.10 -0.79
C PRO A 50 -3.61 0.77 0.54
N THR A 51 -2.93 0.05 1.46
CA THR A 51 -2.64 0.51 2.82
C THR A 51 -1.15 0.81 3.01
N CYS A 52 -0.62 1.78 2.25
CA CYS A 52 0.75 2.24 2.45
C CYS A 52 0.76 3.61 3.12
N ILE A 53 1.68 3.83 4.07
CA ILE A 53 1.88 5.13 4.69
C ILE A 53 2.53 6.04 3.64
N PRO A 54 1.94 7.19 3.27
CA PRO A 54 2.57 8.19 2.43
C PRO A 54 3.91 8.64 3.03
N VAL A 55 4.85 9.07 2.19
CA VAL A 55 6.15 9.57 2.68
C VAL A 55 5.93 10.72 3.66
N HIS A 56 6.51 10.59 4.85
CA HIS A 56 6.34 11.51 5.96
C HIS A 56 7.71 11.99 6.47
N GLY A 57 8.02 13.27 6.25
CA GLY A 57 9.27 13.86 6.69
C GLY A 57 10.52 13.08 6.26
N ASP A 58 11.54 13.12 7.10
CA ASP A 58 12.84 12.48 6.86
C ASP A 58 12.89 11.02 7.35
N LYS A 59 11.84 10.52 8.01
CA LYS A 59 11.77 9.16 8.57
C LYS A 59 11.54 8.08 7.50
N GLN A 60 11.11 8.46 6.29
CA GLN A 60 10.84 7.55 5.20
C GLN A 60 11.49 8.03 3.90
N SER A 61 12.20 7.12 3.21
CA SER A 61 12.67 7.33 1.83
C SER A 61 11.67 6.87 0.75
N LYS A 62 10.64 6.14 1.15
CA LYS A 62 9.62 5.51 0.27
C LYS A 62 8.34 5.29 1.07
N LEU A 63 7.24 4.91 0.39
CA LEU A 63 6.02 4.51 1.08
C LEU A 63 6.26 3.24 1.90
N THR A 64 5.79 3.23 3.14
CA THR A 64 5.88 2.07 4.04
C THR A 64 4.61 1.25 3.95
N LEU A 65 4.75 -0.05 3.68
CA LEU A 65 3.63 -0.98 3.65
C LEU A 65 3.07 -1.21 5.05
N MET A 66 1.75 -1.07 5.17
CA MET A 66 1.00 -1.51 6.35
C MET A 66 0.21 -2.77 6.05
N SER A 67 -0.02 -3.59 7.08
CA SER A 67 -0.83 -4.81 6.93
C SER A 67 -2.23 -4.50 6.40
N GLU A 68 -2.68 -5.32 5.46
CA GLU A 68 -4.04 -5.26 4.92
C GLU A 68 -5.11 -5.58 5.98
N SER A 69 -4.74 -6.30 7.05
CA SER A 69 -5.64 -6.64 8.16
C SER A 69 -6.24 -5.41 8.85
N LEU A 70 -5.58 -4.24 8.76
CA LEU A 70 -6.13 -2.98 9.26
C LEU A 70 -7.52 -2.66 8.68
N ARG A 71 -7.83 -3.14 7.46
CA ARG A 71 -9.14 -2.93 6.83
C ARG A 71 -10.26 -3.80 7.40
N ASN A 72 -9.95 -4.77 8.27
CA ASN A 72 -10.96 -5.60 8.92
C ASN A 72 -11.81 -4.80 9.93
N ASP A 73 -11.17 -3.88 10.65
CA ASP A 73 -11.83 -3.05 11.67
C ASP A 73 -11.71 -1.54 11.35
N GLY A 74 -10.75 -1.13 10.54
CA GLY A 74 -10.59 0.25 10.11
C GLY A 74 -11.51 0.62 8.94
N ARG A 75 -12.09 1.82 8.99
CA ARG A 75 -12.99 2.36 7.97
C ARG A 75 -12.28 3.40 7.12
N ILE A 76 -12.39 3.28 5.79
CA ILE A 76 -11.70 4.17 4.84
C ILE A 76 -12.66 5.28 4.37
N TRP A 77 -12.21 6.53 4.50
CA TRP A 77 -13.03 7.68 4.13
C TRP A 77 -12.22 8.89 3.64
N VAL A 78 -12.91 9.83 3.02
CA VAL A 78 -12.45 11.18 2.70
C VAL A 78 -13.55 12.19 3.09
N PRO A 79 -13.26 13.51 3.24
CA PRO A 79 -14.30 14.51 3.44
C PRO A 79 -15.32 14.50 2.28
N LYS A 80 -16.59 14.79 2.56
CA LYS A 80 -17.62 15.00 1.52
C LYS A 80 -17.44 16.33 0.78
N LYS A 81 -16.83 17.32 1.44
CA LYS A 81 -16.63 18.67 0.90
C LYS A 81 -15.17 18.89 0.51
N LYS A 82 -14.93 19.47 -0.65
CA LYS A 82 -13.57 19.80 -1.11
C LYS A 82 -12.91 20.88 -0.25
N GLU A 83 -13.68 21.79 0.28
CA GLU A 83 -13.23 22.85 1.18
C GLU A 83 -12.56 22.25 2.43
N ASP A 84 -13.12 21.18 2.98
CA ASP A 84 -12.55 20.49 4.13
C ASP A 84 -11.28 19.73 3.76
N ALA A 85 -11.23 19.11 2.57
CA ALA A 85 -10.01 18.50 2.06
C ALA A 85 -8.89 19.54 1.90
N ILE A 86 -9.18 20.73 1.39
CA ILE A 86 -8.22 21.83 1.25
C ILE A 86 -7.70 22.29 2.62
N LYS A 87 -8.56 22.41 3.63
CA LYS A 87 -8.16 22.77 5.00
C LYS A 87 -7.26 21.70 5.63
N LEU A 88 -7.57 20.41 5.42
CA LEU A 88 -6.73 19.28 5.85
C LEU A 88 -5.36 19.33 5.18
N GLN A 89 -5.31 19.57 3.86
CA GLN A 89 -4.05 19.69 3.10
C GLN A 89 -3.15 20.83 3.60
N LYS A 90 -3.77 21.92 4.08
CA LYS A 90 -3.06 23.06 4.67
C LYS A 90 -2.72 22.87 6.15
N GLY A 91 -3.21 21.80 6.80
CA GLY A 91 -3.05 21.58 8.23
C GLY A 91 -3.88 22.54 9.12
N GLU A 92 -4.90 23.19 8.55
CA GLU A 92 -5.79 24.09 9.30
C GLU A 92 -6.75 23.35 10.23
N ILE A 93 -7.11 22.10 9.85
CA ILE A 93 -7.94 21.18 10.64
C ILE A 93 -7.34 19.77 10.62
N LYS A 94 -7.73 18.93 11.58
CA LYS A 94 -7.36 17.52 11.66
C LYS A 94 -8.50 16.61 11.17
N GLY A 95 -8.19 15.36 10.83
CA GLY A 95 -9.22 14.38 10.43
C GLY A 95 -10.29 14.16 11.50
N SER A 96 -9.91 14.18 12.78
CA SER A 96 -10.83 14.09 13.91
C SER A 96 -11.80 15.30 14.02
N ASP A 97 -11.53 16.42 13.32
CA ASP A 97 -12.41 17.59 13.32
C ASP A 97 -13.57 17.46 12.32
N ILE A 98 -13.48 16.54 11.38
CA ILE A 98 -14.55 16.27 10.42
C ILE A 98 -15.62 15.43 11.10
N PRO A 99 -16.88 15.92 11.25
CA PRO A 99 -17.96 15.16 11.86
C PRO A 99 -18.36 13.96 10.99
N GLU A 100 -18.99 12.95 11.61
CA GLU A 100 -19.34 11.68 10.95
C GLU A 100 -20.22 11.89 9.70
N GLU A 101 -21.17 12.82 9.76
CA GLU A 101 -22.07 13.16 8.66
C GLU A 101 -21.37 13.80 7.46
N ASP A 102 -20.17 14.37 7.63
CA ASP A 102 -19.36 14.99 6.56
C ASP A 102 -18.25 14.06 6.04
N ARG A 103 -18.24 12.77 6.47
CA ARG A 103 -17.32 11.74 5.98
C ARG A 103 -17.93 10.93 4.85
N ASP A 104 -17.23 10.76 3.73
CA ASP A 104 -17.59 9.84 2.64
C ASP A 104 -16.85 8.52 2.80
N TYR A 105 -17.51 7.51 3.33
CA TYR A 105 -17.07 6.12 3.37
C TYR A 105 -17.27 5.47 2.00
N TYR A 106 -16.52 5.93 1.02
CA TYR A 106 -16.74 5.67 -0.41
C TYR A 106 -16.69 4.19 -0.80
N LEU A 107 -15.91 3.36 -0.10
CA LEU A 107 -15.88 1.91 -0.36
C LEU A 107 -17.17 1.24 0.12
N GLU A 108 -17.63 1.56 1.31
CA GLU A 108 -18.89 1.04 1.87
C GLU A 108 -20.09 1.46 1.02
N ARG A 109 -20.10 2.71 0.58
CA ARG A 109 -21.16 3.25 -0.28
C ARG A 109 -21.19 2.63 -1.68
N ARG A 110 -20.03 2.40 -2.29
CA ARG A 110 -19.92 1.87 -3.66
C ARG A 110 -20.04 0.35 -3.71
N TYR A 111 -19.56 -0.34 -2.68
CA TYR A 111 -19.44 -1.79 -2.63
C TYR A 111 -20.03 -2.35 -1.32
N PRO A 112 -21.35 -2.22 -1.09
CA PRO A 112 -21.97 -2.53 0.21
C PRO A 112 -21.80 -3.99 0.64
N ALA A 113 -21.59 -4.93 -0.29
CA ALA A 113 -21.37 -6.35 0.02
C ALA A 113 -19.99 -6.64 0.63
N PHE A 114 -18.99 -5.82 0.35
CA PHE A 114 -17.59 -6.02 0.78
C PHE A 114 -17.07 -4.88 1.66
N GLY A 115 -17.61 -3.67 1.49
CA GLY A 115 -17.17 -2.48 2.22
C GLY A 115 -15.67 -2.23 2.08
N ASN A 116 -15.00 -2.09 3.20
CA ASN A 116 -13.55 -1.88 3.26
C ASN A 116 -12.72 -3.12 2.85
N LEU A 117 -13.34 -4.30 2.72
CA LEU A 117 -12.69 -5.56 2.37
C LEU A 117 -12.73 -5.89 0.87
N VAL A 118 -13.08 -4.93 0.02
CA VAL A 118 -12.94 -5.09 -1.45
C VAL A 118 -11.51 -5.45 -1.86
N PRO A 119 -11.31 -6.16 -3.00
CA PRO A 119 -9.98 -6.49 -3.51
C PRO A 119 -9.03 -5.29 -3.56
N ARG A 120 -7.73 -5.55 -3.45
CA ARG A 120 -6.67 -4.52 -3.38
C ARG A 120 -6.73 -3.52 -4.52
N ASP A 121 -6.93 -4.01 -5.73
CA ASP A 121 -7.00 -3.18 -6.94
C ASP A 121 -8.23 -2.27 -6.95
N VAL A 122 -9.37 -2.77 -6.45
CA VAL A 122 -10.61 -1.99 -6.32
C VAL A 122 -10.44 -0.88 -5.28
N ALA A 123 -9.92 -1.21 -4.08
CA ALA A 123 -9.66 -0.24 -3.03
C ALA A 123 -8.65 0.84 -3.49
N SER A 124 -7.59 0.41 -4.17
CA SER A 124 -6.53 1.31 -4.68
C SER A 124 -7.05 2.28 -5.73
N ARG A 125 -7.81 1.79 -6.72
CA ARG A 125 -8.43 2.65 -7.75
C ARG A 125 -9.41 3.63 -7.14
N ALA A 126 -10.25 3.18 -6.22
CA ALA A 126 -11.22 4.06 -5.56
C ALA A 126 -10.55 5.16 -4.74
N ALA A 127 -9.46 4.85 -4.01
CA ALA A 127 -8.68 5.85 -3.28
C ALA A 127 -8.05 6.87 -4.23
N LYS A 128 -7.40 6.39 -5.30
CA LYS A 128 -6.82 7.28 -6.33
C LYS A 128 -7.87 8.20 -6.95
N GLU A 129 -9.03 7.68 -7.34
CA GLU A 129 -10.13 8.49 -7.87
C GLU A 129 -10.59 9.60 -6.91
N ARG A 130 -10.64 9.34 -5.60
CA ARG A 130 -10.98 10.37 -4.61
C ARG A 130 -9.91 11.45 -4.54
N CYS A 131 -8.64 11.06 -4.53
CA CYS A 131 -7.53 12.01 -4.53
C CYS A 131 -7.50 12.84 -5.82
N ASP A 132 -7.62 12.22 -6.99
CA ASP A 132 -7.66 12.89 -8.30
C ASP A 132 -8.86 13.86 -8.42
N ALA A 133 -9.96 13.54 -7.76
CA ALA A 133 -11.14 14.40 -7.69
C ALA A 133 -10.99 15.58 -6.70
N GLY A 134 -9.86 15.67 -5.97
CA GLY A 134 -9.55 16.76 -5.05
C GLY A 134 -10.02 16.55 -3.61
N PHE A 135 -10.26 15.30 -3.19
CA PHE A 135 -10.65 14.94 -1.82
C PHE A 135 -9.51 14.33 -0.99
N GLY A 136 -8.29 14.29 -1.50
CA GLY A 136 -7.13 13.79 -0.76
C GLY A 136 -6.81 14.66 0.46
N VAL A 137 -6.29 14.04 1.53
CA VAL A 137 -6.30 14.63 2.89
C VAL A 137 -4.94 15.08 3.42
N ASN A 138 -3.82 14.70 2.79
CA ASN A 138 -2.50 15.17 3.19
C ASN A 138 -2.07 16.41 2.39
N ASN A 139 -0.93 17.00 2.74
CA ASN A 139 -0.37 18.19 2.08
C ASN A 139 -0.13 18.05 0.57
N THR A 140 0.00 16.81 0.07
CA THR A 140 0.14 16.52 -1.37
C THR A 140 -1.18 16.22 -2.05
N GLY A 141 -2.28 16.05 -1.30
CA GLY A 141 -3.56 15.55 -1.80
C GLY A 141 -3.55 14.06 -2.15
N LEU A 142 -2.48 13.34 -1.81
CA LEU A 142 -2.31 11.91 -2.12
C LEU A 142 -2.40 11.06 -0.86
N ALA A 143 -3.53 11.15 -0.16
CA ALA A 143 -3.87 10.27 0.96
C ALA A 143 -5.40 10.21 1.15
N VAL A 144 -5.86 9.13 1.77
CA VAL A 144 -7.21 8.95 2.32
C VAL A 144 -7.07 8.54 3.79
N PHE A 145 -8.12 8.72 4.58
CA PHE A 145 -8.11 8.29 5.97
C PHE A 145 -8.48 6.81 6.13
N LEU A 146 -7.83 6.14 7.09
CA LEU A 146 -8.17 4.86 7.67
C LEU A 146 -8.39 5.08 9.17
N ASP A 147 -9.62 4.92 9.65
CA ASP A 147 -10.09 5.36 10.96
C ASP A 147 -10.59 4.18 11.79
N PHE A 148 -10.11 4.09 13.03
CA PHE A 148 -10.48 3.04 13.98
C PHE A 148 -11.48 3.51 15.04
N SER A 149 -11.97 4.75 14.98
CA SER A 149 -12.87 5.31 16.00
C SER A 149 -14.11 4.44 16.24
N GLU A 150 -14.74 3.93 15.17
CA GLU A 150 -15.90 3.03 15.30
C GLU A 150 -15.52 1.73 15.99
N ALA A 151 -14.45 1.09 15.55
CA ALA A 151 -13.98 -0.18 16.12
C ALA A 151 -13.60 -0.03 17.60
N ILE A 152 -12.92 1.05 17.98
CA ILE A 152 -12.52 1.32 19.36
C ILE A 152 -13.76 1.59 20.24
N ASN A 153 -14.74 2.35 19.75
CA ASN A 153 -15.99 2.58 20.47
C ASN A 153 -16.80 1.30 20.65
N ARG A 154 -16.79 0.40 19.68
CA ARG A 154 -17.56 -0.86 19.69
C ARG A 154 -16.88 -1.98 20.49
N LEU A 155 -15.56 -2.15 20.34
CA LEU A 155 -14.80 -3.28 20.87
C LEU A 155 -14.04 -2.92 22.16
N GLY A 156 -13.77 -1.65 22.39
CA GLY A 156 -12.82 -1.15 23.36
C GLY A 156 -11.38 -1.05 22.81
N ILE A 157 -10.63 -0.09 23.35
CA ILE A 157 -9.25 0.18 22.92
C ILE A 157 -8.32 -1.02 23.14
N ASP A 158 -8.46 -1.75 24.25
CA ASP A 158 -7.60 -2.89 24.58
C ASP A 158 -7.69 -4.01 23.53
N VAL A 159 -8.90 -4.30 23.04
CA VAL A 159 -9.12 -5.32 21.99
C VAL A 159 -8.49 -4.86 20.67
N VAL A 160 -8.62 -3.60 20.32
CA VAL A 160 -8.04 -3.05 19.09
C VAL A 160 -6.51 -3.04 19.17
N LEU A 161 -5.93 -2.66 20.31
CA LEU A 161 -4.49 -2.70 20.55
C LEU A 161 -3.95 -4.14 20.57
N GLN A 162 -4.69 -5.10 21.10
CA GLN A 162 -4.30 -6.51 21.01
C GLN A 162 -4.18 -7.00 19.55
N ARG A 163 -5.03 -6.49 18.65
CA ARG A 163 -5.03 -6.86 17.22
C ARG A 163 -4.01 -6.09 16.40
N TYR A 164 -3.85 -4.81 16.65
CA TYR A 164 -3.17 -3.85 15.78
C TYR A 164 -2.11 -2.99 16.48
N GLY A 165 -1.86 -3.18 17.77
CA GLY A 165 -0.94 -2.33 18.55
C GLY A 165 0.42 -2.15 17.86
N ASN A 166 1.08 -3.25 17.46
CA ASN A 166 2.36 -3.17 16.76
C ASN A 166 2.31 -2.35 15.46
N LEU A 167 1.14 -2.30 14.79
CA LEU A 167 0.96 -1.51 13.57
C LEU A 167 0.70 -0.04 13.90
N PHE A 168 0.03 0.22 15.02
CA PHE A 168 -0.17 1.58 15.54
C PHE A 168 1.16 2.18 16.01
N ASP A 169 1.97 1.41 16.76
CA ASP A 169 3.30 1.82 17.18
C ASP A 169 4.20 2.15 15.98
N MET A 170 4.21 1.27 14.95
CA MET A 170 4.97 1.52 13.72
C MET A 170 4.47 2.78 12.99
N TYR A 171 3.15 3.01 12.96
CA TYR A 171 2.60 4.22 12.33
C TYR A 171 2.99 5.47 13.11
N GLU A 172 2.89 5.44 14.43
CA GLU A 172 3.28 6.55 15.33
C GLU A 172 4.77 6.86 15.21
N GLU A 173 5.64 5.84 15.18
CA GLU A 173 7.08 6.02 15.01
C GLU A 173 7.44 6.76 13.71
N ILE A 174 6.68 6.52 12.63
CA ILE A 174 6.90 7.14 11.32
C ILE A 174 6.28 8.54 11.24
N THR A 175 5.07 8.73 11.78
CA THR A 175 4.23 9.90 11.50
C THR A 175 4.07 10.85 12.69
N ASP A 176 4.53 10.45 13.88
CA ASP A 176 4.28 11.14 15.17
C ASP A 176 2.77 11.24 15.50
N VAL A 177 1.93 10.34 14.93
CA VAL A 177 0.49 10.28 15.18
C VAL A 177 0.11 8.92 15.70
N ASN A 178 -0.44 8.84 16.92
CA ASN A 178 -0.95 7.61 17.52
C ASN A 178 -2.42 7.38 17.13
N PRO A 179 -2.77 6.31 16.37
CA PRO A 179 -4.14 6.03 15.98
C PRO A 179 -5.04 5.56 17.13
N GLY A 180 -4.43 5.11 18.25
CA GLY A 180 -5.14 4.72 19.47
C GLY A 180 -5.35 5.88 20.45
N GLU A 181 -4.83 7.06 20.18
CA GLU A 181 -4.96 8.23 21.03
C GLU A 181 -6.29 8.94 20.79
N LEU A 182 -6.99 9.23 21.89
CA LEU A 182 -8.24 9.98 21.88
C LEU A 182 -7.98 11.43 21.42
N ALA A 183 -8.50 11.79 20.25
CA ALA A 183 -8.36 13.13 19.71
C ALA A 183 -9.42 14.08 20.28
N LYS A 184 -10.67 13.64 20.35
CA LYS A 184 -11.77 14.41 20.95
C LYS A 184 -12.99 13.54 21.28
N GLU A 185 -13.89 14.08 22.09
CA GLU A 185 -15.19 13.48 22.40
C GLU A 185 -16.30 14.49 22.09
N ILE A 186 -17.33 14.06 21.37
CA ILE A 186 -18.49 14.87 21.02
C ILE A 186 -19.74 14.06 21.35
N SER A 187 -20.59 14.58 22.23
CA SER A 187 -21.87 13.95 22.60
C SER A 187 -21.72 12.48 23.02
N GLY A 188 -20.64 12.15 23.73
CA GLY A 188 -20.35 10.78 24.20
C GLY A 188 -19.73 9.85 23.14
N VAL A 189 -19.52 10.32 21.92
CA VAL A 189 -18.79 9.59 20.88
C VAL A 189 -17.33 10.02 20.87
N LYS A 190 -16.43 9.04 20.98
CA LYS A 190 -14.99 9.26 20.98
C LYS A 190 -14.43 9.17 19.57
N TYR A 191 -13.66 10.18 19.18
CA TYR A 191 -12.93 10.25 17.92
C TYR A 191 -11.44 10.12 18.18
N TYR A 192 -10.80 9.19 17.47
CA TYR A 192 -9.38 8.91 17.54
C TYR A 192 -8.66 9.48 16.32
N ASN A 193 -7.33 9.57 16.36
CA ASN A 193 -6.56 10.08 15.24
C ASN A 193 -6.61 9.09 14.05
N PRO A 194 -7.18 9.47 12.89
CA PRO A 194 -7.17 8.58 11.74
C PRO A 194 -5.78 8.49 11.12
N MET A 195 -5.43 7.29 10.62
CA MET A 195 -4.23 7.08 9.83
C MET A 195 -4.42 7.63 8.42
N MET A 196 -3.34 8.13 7.81
CA MET A 196 -3.30 8.47 6.38
C MET A 196 -2.68 7.32 5.60
N ILE A 197 -3.36 6.87 4.55
CA ILE A 197 -2.89 5.80 3.67
C ILE A 197 -3.03 6.21 2.21
N TYR A 198 -2.17 5.63 1.34
CA TYR A 198 -2.26 5.81 -0.10
C TYR A 198 -1.82 4.53 -0.85
N PRO A 199 -2.39 4.24 -2.03
CA PRO A 199 -1.98 3.11 -2.83
C PRO A 199 -0.56 3.27 -3.40
N ALA A 200 0.22 2.19 -3.38
CA ALA A 200 1.55 2.16 -3.98
C ALA A 200 1.83 0.80 -4.64
N ILE A 201 2.68 0.81 -5.65
CA ILE A 201 3.21 -0.42 -6.25
C ILE A 201 3.97 -1.19 -5.17
N HIS A 202 3.59 -2.45 -4.99
CA HIS A 202 4.13 -3.30 -3.93
C HIS A 202 4.87 -4.53 -4.45
N TYR A 203 4.40 -5.14 -5.54
CA TYR A 203 4.98 -6.35 -6.11
C TYR A 203 4.87 -6.32 -7.64
N THR A 204 5.93 -6.77 -8.33
CA THR A 204 5.94 -6.95 -9.77
C THR A 204 5.77 -8.43 -10.11
N MET A 205 4.62 -8.81 -10.68
CA MET A 205 4.36 -10.19 -11.13
C MET A 205 5.03 -10.48 -12.47
N GLY A 206 5.28 -9.46 -13.28
CA GLY A 206 6.11 -9.56 -14.47
C GLY A 206 7.60 -9.53 -14.13
N GLY A 207 8.43 -9.90 -15.10
CA GLY A 207 9.87 -9.91 -14.93
C GLY A 207 10.61 -10.64 -16.05
N ILE A 208 11.85 -11.02 -15.82
CA ILE A 208 12.64 -11.81 -16.73
C ILE A 208 11.97 -13.19 -16.89
N TRP A 209 11.72 -13.59 -18.13
CA TRP A 209 11.19 -14.92 -18.40
C TRP A 209 12.21 -16.00 -18.02
N VAL A 210 11.75 -17.05 -17.39
CA VAL A 210 12.53 -18.25 -17.00
C VAL A 210 11.76 -19.52 -17.32
N ASP A 211 12.49 -20.60 -17.55
CA ASP A 211 11.96 -21.96 -17.60
C ASP A 211 11.78 -22.54 -16.18
N TYR A 212 11.44 -23.83 -16.11
CA TYR A 212 11.19 -24.54 -14.85
C TYR A 212 12.46 -24.66 -13.95
N GLU A 213 13.65 -24.62 -14.54
CA GLU A 213 14.92 -24.61 -13.85
C GLU A 213 15.44 -23.18 -13.58
N LEU A 214 14.56 -22.17 -13.71
CA LEU A 214 14.84 -20.73 -13.49
C LEU A 214 15.90 -20.17 -14.46
N GLN A 215 16.21 -20.85 -15.56
CA GLN A 215 17.10 -20.36 -16.59
C GLN A 215 16.36 -19.43 -17.54
N THR A 216 16.98 -18.32 -17.89
CA THR A 216 16.46 -17.34 -18.85
C THR A 216 16.65 -17.85 -20.30
N THR A 217 16.23 -17.08 -21.29
CA THR A 217 16.53 -17.35 -22.71
C THR A 217 18.03 -17.29 -23.04
N ILE A 218 18.86 -16.80 -22.11
CA ILE A 218 20.32 -16.81 -22.24
C ILE A 218 20.87 -17.99 -21.44
N LYS A 219 21.53 -18.94 -22.13
CA LYS A 219 22.12 -20.11 -21.51
C LYS A 219 23.12 -19.74 -20.40
N GLY A 220 22.95 -20.30 -19.21
CA GLY A 220 23.78 -20.05 -18.02
C GLY A 220 23.42 -18.77 -17.28
N LEU A 221 22.37 -18.05 -17.68
CA LEU A 221 21.82 -16.93 -16.95
C LEU A 221 20.50 -17.35 -16.29
N PHE A 222 20.43 -17.23 -14.96
CA PHE A 222 19.28 -17.58 -14.13
C PHE A 222 18.70 -16.32 -13.49
N ALA A 223 17.38 -16.28 -13.28
CA ALA A 223 16.71 -15.21 -12.54
C ALA A 223 15.78 -15.80 -11.49
N ILE A 224 15.96 -15.40 -10.22
CA ILE A 224 15.26 -15.94 -9.06
C ILE A 224 14.55 -14.85 -8.26
N GLY A 225 13.48 -15.22 -7.55
CA GLY A 225 12.67 -14.30 -6.75
C GLY A 225 11.89 -13.30 -7.61
N GLU A 226 11.58 -12.12 -7.08
CA GLU A 226 10.70 -11.15 -7.74
C GLU A 226 11.25 -10.54 -9.04
N CYS A 227 12.53 -10.75 -9.39
CA CYS A 227 13.06 -10.26 -10.67
C CYS A 227 12.68 -11.15 -11.86
N ASN A 228 12.27 -12.40 -11.65
CA ASN A 228 11.66 -13.22 -12.70
C ASN A 228 10.16 -12.95 -12.81
N PHE A 229 9.54 -13.34 -13.92
CA PHE A 229 8.09 -13.38 -13.99
C PHE A 229 7.57 -14.54 -13.12
N SER A 230 6.42 -14.33 -12.47
CA SER A 230 5.85 -15.32 -11.55
C SER A 230 4.58 -15.97 -12.10
N ASP A 231 4.24 -17.13 -11.55
CA ASP A 231 3.00 -17.89 -11.84
C ASP A 231 1.74 -17.20 -11.32
N HIS A 232 1.91 -16.08 -10.60
CA HIS A 232 0.78 -15.37 -9.99
C HIS A 232 -0.14 -14.68 -11.01
N GLY A 233 0.23 -14.67 -12.28
CA GLY A 233 -0.54 -14.00 -13.33
C GLY A 233 -0.73 -12.52 -13.03
N ALA A 234 -1.95 -12.02 -13.24
CA ALA A 234 -2.26 -10.61 -13.05
C ALA A 234 -2.62 -10.23 -11.59
N ASN A 235 -2.76 -11.19 -10.68
CA ASN A 235 -3.24 -10.92 -9.32
C ASN A 235 -2.63 -11.87 -8.27
N ARG A 236 -1.54 -11.45 -7.67
CA ARG A 236 -0.87 -12.14 -6.57
C ARG A 236 -1.74 -12.14 -5.30
N LEU A 237 -1.81 -13.28 -4.61
CA LEU A 237 -2.59 -13.43 -3.37
C LEU A 237 -1.88 -12.92 -2.10
N GLY A 238 -0.61 -12.59 -2.16
CA GLY A 238 0.13 -12.02 -1.03
C GLY A 238 1.39 -12.80 -0.66
N ALA A 239 1.58 -13.16 0.62
CA ALA A 239 2.80 -13.75 1.15
C ALA A 239 3.26 -15.06 0.48
N SER A 240 2.37 -15.78 -0.21
CA SER A 240 2.71 -16.97 -1.00
C SER A 240 3.82 -16.73 -2.05
N ALA A 241 3.92 -15.53 -2.58
CA ALA A 241 4.99 -15.18 -3.52
C ALA A 241 6.39 -15.19 -2.90
N LEU A 242 6.50 -14.83 -1.62
CA LEU A 242 7.78 -14.93 -0.90
C LEU A 242 8.15 -16.39 -0.63
N MET A 243 7.16 -17.24 -0.36
CA MET A 243 7.38 -18.68 -0.19
C MET A 243 7.85 -19.33 -1.51
N GLN A 244 7.24 -18.97 -2.63
CA GLN A 244 7.67 -19.42 -3.95
C GLN A 244 9.13 -19.02 -4.20
N GLY A 245 9.49 -17.75 -4.06
CA GLY A 245 10.85 -17.28 -4.30
C GLY A 245 11.92 -17.81 -3.33
N LEU A 246 11.51 -18.54 -2.27
CA LEU A 246 12.40 -19.23 -1.35
C LEU A 246 12.48 -20.74 -1.66
N ALA A 247 11.45 -21.31 -2.29
CA ALA A 247 11.36 -22.73 -2.59
C ALA A 247 11.92 -23.10 -3.97
N ASP A 248 11.79 -22.18 -4.93
CA ASP A 248 12.35 -22.30 -6.27
C ASP A 248 13.84 -21.94 -6.27
#